data_0e5b21c1264ddde4123dce0887635e5e
#
_entry.id   0e5b21c1264ddde4123dce0887635e5e
#
_cell.length_a   1.000
_cell.length_b   1.000
_cell.length_c   1.000
_cell.angle_alpha   90.00
_cell.angle_beta   90.00
_cell.angle_gamma   90.00
#
_symmetry.space_group_name_H-M   'P 1'
#
loop_
_entity.id
_entity.type
_entity.pdbx_description
1 polymer ?
#
loop_
_entity_poly.entity_id
_entity_poly.type
_entity_poly.pdbx_seq_one_letter_code
_entity_poly.pdbx_strand_id
1 'polypeptide(L)'
;DASGDFVAAQAGAQLESFLAGKGVGADEFSSQSGKVTANIDIGGGTTNISVFSNGEIIDDCCLNIGGRLIKYENGVEIVSETISNFYSNCKDARDFCEKSADIIYNALIENNDLIDSTLVTNHLLSCGVVPDTVMFSGGVGECIYNMPTDNTFGDIGCMLAECIKNKFESTSLEI
;
A
#
# COMPACT_ATOMS: atom_id res chain seq x y z
N ASP A 1 8.73 -23.14 -34.13
CA ASP A 1 7.67 -22.18 -33.76
C ASP A 1 7.19 -22.54 -32.37
N ALA A 2 7.78 -21.88 -31.36
CA ALA A 2 7.30 -21.95 -29.98
C ALA A 2 6.56 -20.63 -29.72
N SER A 3 5.31 -20.54 -30.16
CA SER A 3 4.37 -19.54 -29.68
C SER A 3 3.87 -20.00 -28.31
N GLY A 4 4.55 -19.58 -27.24
CA GLY A 4 4.03 -19.72 -25.91
C GLY A 4 2.81 -18.83 -25.76
N ASP A 5 1.63 -19.42 -25.52
CA ASP A 5 0.45 -18.69 -25.11
C ASP A 5 0.75 -18.02 -23.77
N PHE A 6 0.95 -16.70 -23.79
CA PHE A 6 0.96 -15.91 -22.58
C PHE A 6 -0.48 -15.83 -22.05
N VAL A 7 -0.82 -16.70 -21.13
CA VAL A 7 -2.02 -16.53 -20.32
C VAL A 7 -1.71 -15.41 -19.32
N ALA A 8 -2.11 -14.19 -19.64
CA ALA A 8 -2.21 -13.13 -18.66
C ALA A 8 -3.39 -13.49 -17.73
N ALA A 9 -3.10 -14.22 -16.66
CA ALA A 9 -4.03 -14.32 -15.56
C ALA A 9 -4.12 -12.94 -14.93
N GLN A 10 -5.23 -12.22 -15.14
CA GLN A 10 -5.59 -11.11 -14.25
C GLN A 10 -5.89 -11.75 -12.90
N ALA A 11 -4.88 -11.83 -12.07
CA ALA A 11 -5.07 -12.13 -10.66
C ALA A 11 -5.95 -11.02 -10.08
N GLY A 12 -7.07 -11.36 -9.47
CA GLY A 12 -7.83 -10.36 -8.71
C GLY A 12 -6.98 -9.80 -7.58
N ALA A 13 -7.32 -8.60 -7.08
CA ALA A 13 -6.59 -7.90 -6.02
C ALA A 13 -6.24 -8.81 -4.82
N GLN A 14 -7.12 -9.74 -4.48
CA GLN A 14 -6.89 -10.73 -3.43
C GLN A 14 -5.69 -11.65 -3.71
N LEU A 15 -5.55 -12.15 -4.94
CA LEU A 15 -4.42 -13.01 -5.28
C LEU A 15 -3.12 -12.21 -5.35
N GLU A 16 -3.16 -10.96 -5.80
CA GLU A 16 -2.00 -10.06 -5.80
C GLU A 16 -1.54 -9.78 -4.38
N SER A 17 -2.46 -9.43 -3.47
CA SER A 17 -2.19 -9.20 -2.04
C SER A 17 -1.56 -10.43 -1.38
N PHE A 18 -2.12 -11.62 -1.64
CA PHE A 18 -1.60 -12.88 -1.13
C PHE A 18 -0.18 -13.18 -1.62
N LEU A 19 0.05 -13.04 -2.93
CA LEU A 19 1.36 -13.30 -3.53
C LEU A 19 2.42 -12.30 -3.07
N ALA A 20 2.05 -11.02 -2.91
CA ALA A 20 2.95 -10.00 -2.39
C ALA A 20 3.36 -10.30 -0.94
N GLY A 21 2.39 -10.64 -0.08
CA GLY A 21 2.65 -11.02 1.31
C GLY A 21 3.53 -12.27 1.44
N LYS A 22 3.31 -13.29 0.61
CA LYS A 22 4.19 -14.46 0.52
C LYS A 22 5.58 -14.11 0.00
N GLY A 23 5.68 -13.21 -0.97
CA GLY A 23 6.94 -12.79 -1.56
C GLY A 23 7.90 -12.14 -0.56
N VAL A 24 7.38 -11.46 0.46
CA VAL A 24 8.17 -10.88 1.57
C VAL A 24 8.25 -11.77 2.80
N GLY A 25 7.61 -12.94 2.79
CA GLY A 25 7.63 -13.91 3.89
C GLY A 25 6.72 -13.55 5.07
N ALA A 26 5.68 -12.72 4.86
CA ALA A 26 4.75 -12.33 5.92
C ALA A 26 3.96 -13.51 6.49
N ASP A 27 3.56 -14.47 5.64
CA ASP A 27 2.93 -15.71 6.05
C ASP A 27 3.87 -16.58 6.89
N GLU A 28 5.11 -16.77 6.44
CA GLU A 28 6.11 -17.57 7.13
C GLU A 28 6.47 -16.95 8.50
N PHE A 29 6.68 -15.62 8.54
CA PHE A 29 6.93 -14.90 9.79
C PHE A 29 5.76 -15.02 10.76
N SER A 30 4.52 -14.84 10.30
CA SER A 30 3.30 -15.02 11.11
C SER A 30 3.22 -16.42 11.70
N SER A 31 3.52 -17.46 10.90
CA SER A 31 3.51 -18.86 11.33
C SER A 31 4.58 -19.16 12.38
N GLN A 32 5.80 -18.62 12.21
CA GLN A 32 6.93 -18.91 13.10
C GLN A 32 6.88 -18.12 14.41
N SER A 33 6.45 -16.85 14.34
CA SER A 33 6.41 -15.95 15.50
C SER A 33 5.12 -16.07 16.32
N GLY A 34 4.03 -16.57 15.72
CA GLY A 34 2.70 -16.55 16.29
C GLY A 34 2.07 -15.14 16.31
N LYS A 35 2.72 -14.14 15.71
CA LYS A 35 2.22 -12.77 15.60
C LYS A 35 1.26 -12.63 14.42
N VAL A 36 0.27 -11.77 14.56
CA VAL A 36 -0.51 -11.29 13.41
C VAL A 36 0.36 -10.32 12.62
N THR A 37 0.56 -10.62 11.34
CA THR A 37 1.47 -9.87 10.47
C THR A 37 0.71 -9.32 9.27
N ALA A 38 0.85 -8.03 8.99
CA ALA A 38 0.33 -7.44 7.77
C ALA A 38 1.45 -7.20 6.77
N ASN A 39 1.15 -7.41 5.48
CA ASN A 39 1.95 -6.86 4.39
C ASN A 39 1.18 -5.73 3.71
N ILE A 40 1.84 -4.60 3.51
CA ILE A 40 1.33 -3.44 2.79
C ILE A 40 2.14 -3.31 1.50
N ASP A 41 1.55 -3.76 0.40
CA ASP A 41 2.16 -3.71 -0.94
C ASP A 41 1.76 -2.43 -1.66
N ILE A 42 2.72 -1.50 -1.83
CA ILE A 42 2.46 -0.18 -2.37
C ILE A 42 3.11 -0.05 -3.74
N GLY A 43 2.28 -0.15 -4.76
CA GLY A 43 2.68 -0.01 -6.16
C GLY A 43 2.57 1.41 -6.69
N GLY A 44 2.48 1.51 -8.02
CA GLY A 44 2.31 2.80 -8.70
C GLY A 44 0.90 3.38 -8.59
N GLY A 45 -0.13 2.54 -8.62
CA GLY A 45 -1.55 2.96 -8.64
C GLY A 45 -2.34 2.55 -7.41
N THR A 46 -1.96 1.48 -6.74
CA THR A 46 -2.72 0.87 -5.66
C THR A 46 -1.85 0.50 -4.47
N THR A 47 -2.49 0.39 -3.33
CA THR A 47 -1.97 -0.22 -2.11
C THR A 47 -2.81 -1.43 -1.76
N ASN A 48 -2.19 -2.61 -1.71
CA ASN A 48 -2.82 -3.85 -1.27
C ASN A 48 -2.36 -4.16 0.16
N ILE A 49 -3.31 -4.39 1.06
CA ILE A 49 -3.03 -4.80 2.45
C ILE A 49 -3.50 -6.23 2.60
N SER A 50 -2.65 -7.10 3.11
CA SER A 50 -2.98 -8.49 3.45
C SER A 50 -2.59 -8.79 4.89
N VAL A 51 -3.46 -9.44 5.63
CA VAL A 51 -3.27 -9.77 7.05
C VAL A 51 -3.15 -11.28 7.21
N PHE A 52 -2.10 -11.72 7.89
CA PHE A 52 -1.78 -13.12 8.11
C PHE A 52 -1.82 -13.46 9.61
N SER A 53 -2.38 -14.60 9.92
CA SER A 53 -2.36 -15.20 11.27
C SER A 53 -2.01 -16.68 11.16
N ASN A 54 -1.01 -17.14 11.90
CA ASN A 54 -0.51 -18.51 11.87
C ASN A 54 -0.19 -19.03 10.45
N GLY A 55 0.29 -18.15 9.57
CA GLY A 55 0.67 -18.48 8.19
C GLY A 55 -0.47 -18.44 7.17
N GLU A 56 -1.71 -18.23 7.61
CA GLU A 56 -2.87 -18.16 6.73
C GLU A 56 -3.32 -16.70 6.57
N ILE A 57 -3.74 -16.33 5.35
CA ILE A 57 -4.36 -15.04 5.12
C ILE A 57 -5.75 -15.01 5.75
N ILE A 58 -6.01 -14.02 6.59
CA ILE A 58 -7.29 -13.88 7.29
C ILE A 58 -8.15 -12.74 6.73
N ASP A 59 -7.54 -11.75 6.09
CA ASP A 59 -8.26 -10.66 5.41
C ASP A 59 -7.35 -9.92 4.43
N ASP A 60 -7.95 -9.17 3.50
CA ASP A 60 -7.24 -8.31 2.55
C ASP A 60 -8.07 -7.08 2.19
N CYS A 61 -7.43 -6.00 1.77
CA CYS A 61 -8.11 -4.86 1.16
C CYS A 61 -7.21 -4.19 0.11
N CYS A 62 -7.83 -3.40 -0.78
CA CYS A 62 -7.12 -2.67 -1.82
C CYS A 62 -7.62 -1.22 -1.88
N LEU A 63 -6.66 -0.28 -1.88
CA LEU A 63 -6.90 1.16 -1.94
C LEU A 63 -6.30 1.77 -3.21
N ASN A 64 -6.98 2.75 -3.78
CA ASN A 64 -6.46 3.58 -4.88
C ASN A 64 -5.46 4.62 -4.34
N ILE A 65 -4.36 4.14 -3.78
CA ILE A 65 -3.23 4.94 -3.28
C ILE A 65 -1.97 4.31 -3.82
N GLY A 66 -1.12 5.11 -4.48
CA GLY A 66 0.11 4.61 -5.07
C GLY A 66 1.06 5.73 -5.50
N GLY A 67 2.32 5.37 -5.72
CA GLY A 67 3.41 6.32 -5.94
C GLY A 67 3.36 7.07 -7.27
N ARG A 68 2.56 6.59 -8.25
CA ARG A 68 2.49 7.17 -9.61
C ARG A 68 1.15 7.84 -9.92
N LEU A 69 0.29 8.02 -8.93
CA LEU A 69 -0.99 8.71 -9.10
C LEU A 69 -0.82 10.22 -9.30
N ILE A 70 0.30 10.77 -8.86
CA ILE A 70 0.74 12.14 -9.17
C ILE A 70 2.14 12.05 -9.78
N LYS A 71 2.30 12.62 -10.97
CA LYS A 71 3.56 12.65 -11.72
C LYS A 71 3.96 14.07 -12.07
N TYR A 72 5.23 14.28 -12.32
CA TYR A 72 5.78 15.55 -12.77
C TYR A 72 6.44 15.37 -14.15
N GLU A 73 5.83 15.95 -15.19
CA GLU A 73 6.35 15.91 -16.55
C GLU A 73 6.65 17.35 -17.01
N ASN A 74 7.90 17.62 -17.37
CA ASN A 74 8.34 18.95 -17.79
C ASN A 74 7.99 20.09 -16.79
N GLY A 75 8.02 19.77 -15.49
CA GLY A 75 7.66 20.71 -14.42
C GLY A 75 6.15 20.92 -14.23
N VAL A 76 5.31 20.15 -14.93
CA VAL A 76 3.86 20.15 -14.77
C VAL A 76 3.44 18.97 -13.93
N GLU A 77 2.60 19.22 -12.91
CA GLU A 77 1.98 18.20 -12.09
C GLU A 77 0.80 17.58 -12.86
N ILE A 78 0.82 16.25 -12.96
CA ILE A 78 -0.23 15.46 -13.61
C ILE A 78 -0.85 14.53 -12.57
N VAL A 79 -2.12 14.76 -12.25
CA VAL A 79 -2.89 13.98 -11.27
C VAL A 79 -3.75 12.95 -12.00
N SER A 80 -3.74 11.70 -11.52
CA SER A 80 -4.60 10.64 -12.04
C SER A 80 -6.09 10.96 -11.81
N GLU A 81 -6.93 10.67 -12.80
CA GLU A 81 -8.39 10.82 -12.69
C GLU A 81 -8.97 10.02 -11.51
N THR A 82 -8.39 8.86 -11.20
CA THR A 82 -8.81 7.97 -10.12
C THR A 82 -8.85 8.66 -8.76
N ILE A 83 -7.95 9.62 -8.51
CA ILE A 83 -7.83 10.33 -7.23
C ILE A 83 -8.23 11.80 -7.33
N SER A 84 -8.73 12.28 -8.47
CA SER A 84 -8.96 13.71 -8.72
C SER A 84 -9.89 14.35 -7.68
N ASN A 85 -10.95 13.65 -7.27
CA ASN A 85 -11.87 14.12 -6.25
C ASN A 85 -11.22 14.23 -4.88
N PHE A 86 -10.45 13.22 -4.46
CA PHE A 86 -9.74 13.24 -3.21
C PHE A 86 -8.63 14.31 -3.21
N TYR A 87 -7.87 14.39 -4.31
CA TYR A 87 -6.80 15.37 -4.47
C TYR A 87 -7.30 16.82 -4.44
N SER A 88 -8.49 17.09 -4.97
CA SER A 88 -9.08 18.44 -4.92
C SER A 88 -9.29 19.00 -3.51
N ASN A 89 -9.30 18.12 -2.49
CA ASN A 89 -9.38 18.47 -1.08
C ASN A 89 -7.99 18.52 -0.39
N CYS A 90 -6.92 18.35 -1.17
CA CYS A 90 -5.54 18.48 -0.70
C CYS A 90 -4.97 19.84 -1.09
N LYS A 91 -4.04 20.35 -0.28
CA LYS A 91 -3.36 21.62 -0.55
C LYS A 91 -2.33 21.47 -1.68
N ASP A 92 -1.64 20.34 -1.68
CA ASP A 92 -0.57 19.98 -2.60
C ASP A 92 -0.31 18.47 -2.54
N ALA A 93 0.69 18.00 -3.30
CA ALA A 93 1.07 16.59 -3.35
C ALA A 93 1.57 16.06 -2.00
N ARG A 94 2.19 16.89 -1.15
CA ARG A 94 2.63 16.47 0.19
C ARG A 94 1.44 16.24 1.12
N ASP A 95 0.47 17.13 1.14
CA ASP A 95 -0.77 16.98 1.91
C ASP A 95 -1.54 15.72 1.46
N PHE A 96 -1.52 15.41 0.14
CA PHE A 96 -2.04 14.15 -0.38
C PHE A 96 -1.29 12.94 0.20
N CYS A 97 0.04 12.95 0.21
CA CYS A 97 0.85 11.84 0.75
C CYS A 97 0.63 11.65 2.26
N GLU A 98 0.54 12.74 3.03
CA GLU A 98 0.27 12.68 4.47
C GLU A 98 -1.11 12.09 4.75
N LYS A 99 -2.15 12.56 4.06
CA LYS A 99 -3.50 12.00 4.17
C LYS A 99 -3.57 10.55 3.71
N SER A 100 -2.84 10.20 2.66
CA SER A 100 -2.76 8.82 2.17
C SER A 100 -2.11 7.89 3.20
N ALA A 101 -1.06 8.34 3.87
CA ALA A 101 -0.43 7.58 4.95
C ALA A 101 -1.39 7.36 6.14
N ASP A 102 -2.19 8.39 6.50
CA ASP A 102 -3.23 8.27 7.51
C ASP A 102 -4.33 7.27 7.10
N ILE A 103 -4.75 7.28 5.84
CA ILE A 103 -5.77 6.36 5.31
C ILE A 103 -5.26 4.92 5.33
N ILE A 104 -4.03 4.67 4.87
CA ILE A 104 -3.41 3.33 4.91
C ILE A 104 -3.35 2.82 6.36
N TYR A 105 -2.93 3.65 7.29
CA TYR A 105 -2.89 3.29 8.71
C TYR A 105 -4.28 3.01 9.27
N ASN A 106 -5.28 3.86 8.99
CA ASN A 106 -6.65 3.68 9.45
C ASN A 106 -7.27 2.40 8.86
N ALA A 107 -6.99 2.07 7.60
CA ALA A 107 -7.42 0.82 6.99
C ALA A 107 -6.84 -0.40 7.72
N LEU A 108 -5.54 -0.33 8.07
CA LEU A 108 -4.87 -1.41 8.77
C LEU A 108 -5.43 -1.70 10.17
N ILE A 109 -5.84 -0.66 10.89
CA ILE A 109 -6.41 -0.78 12.25
C ILE A 109 -7.95 -0.83 12.27
N GLU A 110 -8.57 -1.02 11.12
CA GLU A 110 -10.03 -1.10 10.93
C GLU A 110 -10.81 0.14 11.41
N ASN A 111 -10.18 1.32 11.38
CA ASN A 111 -10.85 2.60 11.65
C ASN A 111 -11.55 3.13 10.40
N ASN A 112 -12.48 2.35 9.89
CA ASN A 112 -13.08 2.46 8.56
C ASN A 112 -13.91 3.75 8.35
N ASP A 113 -14.41 4.35 9.42
CA ASP A 113 -15.17 5.62 9.37
C ASP A 113 -14.33 6.82 8.90
N LEU A 114 -13.01 6.73 8.98
CA LEU A 114 -12.07 7.77 8.55
C LEU A 114 -11.55 7.58 7.11
N ILE A 115 -12.06 6.57 6.38
CA ILE A 115 -11.59 6.26 5.04
C ILE A 115 -12.57 6.79 4.00
N ASP A 116 -12.04 7.56 3.05
CA ASP A 116 -12.82 7.99 1.88
C ASP A 116 -13.14 6.77 1.01
N SER A 117 -14.42 6.44 0.91
CA SER A 117 -14.90 5.28 0.15
C SER A 117 -14.56 5.32 -1.35
N THR A 118 -14.26 6.50 -1.91
CA THR A 118 -13.83 6.64 -3.31
C THR A 118 -12.44 6.08 -3.56
N LEU A 119 -11.65 5.90 -2.50
CA LEU A 119 -10.33 5.30 -2.56
C LEU A 119 -10.35 3.78 -2.38
N VAL A 120 -11.47 3.20 -1.99
CA VAL A 120 -11.60 1.75 -1.76
C VAL A 120 -11.89 1.03 -3.08
N THR A 121 -11.07 0.05 -3.44
CA THR A 121 -11.22 -0.68 -4.72
C THR A 121 -12.11 -1.91 -4.58
N ASN A 122 -12.01 -2.64 -3.47
CA ASN A 122 -12.78 -3.86 -3.22
C ASN A 122 -13.61 -3.75 -1.92
N HIS A 123 -12.99 -3.97 -0.77
CA HIS A 123 -13.58 -3.86 0.56
C HIS A 123 -12.51 -3.35 1.54
N LEU A 124 -12.91 -3.03 2.74
CA LEU A 124 -12.01 -2.69 3.85
C LEU A 124 -11.82 -3.90 4.76
N LEU A 125 -10.71 -3.92 5.50
CA LEU A 125 -10.47 -4.97 6.50
C LEU A 125 -11.59 -5.00 7.53
N SER A 126 -11.95 -6.20 7.94
CA SER A 126 -13.03 -6.50 8.90
C SER A 126 -12.77 -7.78 9.72
N CYS A 127 -11.52 -8.25 9.76
CA CYS A 127 -11.15 -9.45 10.53
C CYS A 127 -11.19 -9.24 12.06
N GLY A 128 -11.32 -8.00 12.52
CA GLY A 128 -11.40 -7.67 13.96
C GLY A 128 -10.06 -7.81 14.69
N VAL A 129 -8.95 -7.80 13.97
CA VAL A 129 -7.62 -8.01 14.54
C VAL A 129 -6.65 -6.94 14.05
N VAL A 130 -6.05 -6.21 14.98
CA VAL A 130 -4.96 -5.27 14.67
C VAL A 130 -3.65 -6.06 14.58
N PRO A 131 -2.86 -5.92 13.51
CA PRO A 131 -1.56 -6.59 13.38
C PRO A 131 -0.56 -6.17 14.47
N ASP A 132 0.32 -7.11 14.84
CA ASP A 132 1.46 -6.85 15.74
C ASP A 132 2.65 -6.29 14.95
N THR A 133 2.82 -6.79 13.72
CA THR A 133 3.96 -6.48 12.83
C THR A 133 3.47 -6.09 11.45
N VAL A 134 4.16 -5.13 10.83
CA VAL A 134 3.89 -4.66 9.48
C VAL A 134 5.14 -4.81 8.61
N MET A 135 4.97 -5.39 7.43
CA MET A 135 5.97 -5.44 6.38
C MET A 135 5.51 -4.60 5.20
N PHE A 136 6.45 -3.98 4.49
CA PHE A 136 6.15 -3.20 3.29
C PHE A 136 6.75 -3.88 2.06
N SER A 137 6.02 -3.83 0.93
CA SER A 137 6.48 -4.31 -0.36
C SER A 137 6.05 -3.36 -1.49
N GLY A 138 6.40 -3.70 -2.74
CA GLY A 138 6.19 -2.84 -3.88
C GLY A 138 7.22 -1.72 -4.02
N GLY A 139 7.13 -0.96 -5.10
CA GLY A 139 8.13 0.06 -5.40
C GLY A 139 8.20 1.19 -4.38
N VAL A 140 7.07 1.60 -3.78
CA VAL A 140 7.05 2.59 -2.69
C VAL A 140 7.51 1.94 -1.39
N GLY A 141 7.13 0.67 -1.14
CA GLY A 141 7.58 -0.09 0.03
C GLY A 141 9.09 -0.21 0.09
N GLU A 142 9.76 -0.44 -1.05
CA GLU A 142 11.22 -0.47 -1.11
C GLU A 142 11.85 0.87 -0.71
N CYS A 143 11.23 2.00 -1.10
CA CYS A 143 11.68 3.33 -0.68
C CYS A 143 11.54 3.57 0.84
N ILE A 144 10.64 2.88 1.53
CA ILE A 144 10.51 2.97 3.00
C ILE A 144 11.77 2.43 3.68
N TYR A 145 12.30 1.30 3.20
CA TYR A 145 13.52 0.69 3.74
C TYR A 145 14.79 1.32 3.19
N ASN A 146 14.82 1.65 1.90
CA ASN A 146 15.98 2.09 1.16
C ASN A 146 15.66 3.38 0.39
N MET A 147 15.52 4.51 1.11
CA MET A 147 15.22 5.80 0.47
C MET A 147 16.32 6.16 -0.52
N PRO A 148 16.02 6.33 -1.82
CA PRO A 148 17.02 6.70 -2.80
C PRO A 148 17.54 8.12 -2.53
N THR A 149 18.84 8.33 -2.80
CA THR A 149 19.49 9.64 -2.64
C THR A 149 19.01 10.66 -3.67
N ASP A 150 18.61 10.17 -4.84
CA ASP A 150 18.11 11.00 -5.94
C ASP A 150 16.62 10.69 -6.15
N ASN A 151 15.75 11.63 -5.82
CA ASN A 151 14.31 11.53 -6.06
C ASN A 151 13.99 11.79 -7.54
N THR A 152 14.40 10.89 -8.43
CA THR A 152 14.41 11.10 -9.88
C THR A 152 13.31 10.37 -10.64
N PHE A 153 12.38 9.71 -9.95
CA PHE A 153 11.33 8.91 -10.62
C PHE A 153 10.24 9.75 -11.30
N GLY A 154 10.24 11.08 -11.07
CA GLY A 154 9.25 11.99 -11.66
C GLY A 154 7.81 11.76 -11.15
N ASP A 155 7.66 11.19 -9.97
CA ASP A 155 6.39 10.92 -9.30
C ASP A 155 6.50 11.17 -7.78
N ILE A 156 5.43 10.88 -7.04
CA ILE A 156 5.36 11.09 -5.59
C ILE A 156 5.84 9.88 -4.77
N GLY A 157 6.33 8.81 -5.39
CA GLY A 157 6.62 7.55 -4.70
C GLY A 157 7.52 7.68 -3.47
N CYS A 158 8.64 8.42 -3.58
CA CYS A 158 9.54 8.66 -2.45
C CYS A 158 8.91 9.56 -1.37
N MET A 159 8.14 10.57 -1.78
CA MET A 159 7.42 11.43 -0.84
C MET A 159 6.35 10.65 -0.06
N LEU A 160 5.63 9.78 -0.74
CA LEU A 160 4.63 8.89 -0.12
C LEU A 160 5.31 7.92 0.85
N ALA A 161 6.44 7.32 0.46
CA ALA A 161 7.24 6.44 1.32
C ALA A 161 7.68 7.14 2.61
N GLU A 162 8.18 8.38 2.51
CA GLU A 162 8.56 9.20 3.66
C GLU A 162 7.38 9.44 4.61
N CYS A 163 6.22 9.84 4.06
CA CYS A 163 5.01 10.09 4.87
C CYS A 163 4.52 8.82 5.57
N ILE A 164 4.51 7.68 4.87
CA ILE A 164 4.13 6.38 5.44
C ILE A 164 5.10 5.99 6.55
N LYS A 165 6.41 6.07 6.30
CA LYS A 165 7.43 5.77 7.30
C LYS A 165 7.23 6.60 8.58
N ASN A 166 7.11 7.91 8.45
CA ASN A 166 6.90 8.82 9.57
C ASN A 166 5.61 8.49 10.35
N LYS A 167 4.53 8.15 9.64
CA LYS A 167 3.27 7.74 10.26
C LYS A 167 3.44 6.49 11.10
N PHE A 168 4.00 5.44 10.52
CA PHE A 168 4.11 4.14 11.18
C PHE A 168 5.15 4.14 12.31
N GLU A 169 6.29 4.84 12.17
CA GLU A 169 7.28 5.02 13.24
C GLU A 169 6.70 5.76 14.46
N SER A 170 5.63 6.55 14.29
CA SER A 170 4.93 7.21 15.39
C SER A 170 3.95 6.31 16.15
N THR A 171 3.79 5.07 15.74
CA THR A 171 2.86 4.08 16.32
C THR A 171 3.59 3.02 17.14
N SER A 172 2.84 2.12 17.76
CA SER A 172 3.38 0.97 18.50
C SER A 172 3.56 -0.28 17.63
N LEU A 173 3.27 -0.19 16.32
CA LEU A 173 3.43 -1.31 15.39
C LEU A 173 4.91 -1.58 15.14
N GLU A 174 5.29 -2.85 15.13
CA GLU A 174 6.63 -3.27 14.73
C GLU A 174 6.73 -3.24 13.19
N ILE A 175 7.81 -2.62 12.66
CA ILE A 175 8.08 -2.50 11.22
C ILE A 175 9.32 -3.33 10.87
#